data_87dbdc6e87f6c294b7c909784c49970b
#
_entry.id   87dbdc6e87f6c294b7c909784c49970b
#
_cell.length_a   1.000
_cell.length_b   1.000
_cell.length_c   1.000
_cell.angle_alpha   90.00
_cell.angle_beta   90.00
_cell.angle_gamma   90.00
#
_symmetry.space_group_name_H-M   'P 1'
#
loop_
_entity.id
_entity.type
_entity.pdbx_description
1 polymer ?
#
loop_
_entity_poly.entity_id
_entity_poly.type
_entity_poly.pdbx_seq_one_letter_code
_entity_poly.pdbx_strand_id
1 'polypeptide(L)'
;MAKSSVAEQPVSGEKYGFDAIRGTQAGREFYVAMCPWKIIPKLFIFNDYDIPPELRAQRTLRETRIPAIKDYILNNLTDYTFSSLTASVDGSMDFVPFPSSGKDGKLGRLYINMDSRLLINDGQHRRKAIEESLKENPGLGSEMISVVFFQDDGLKRSQQMFSD
;
A
#
# COMPACT_ATOMS: atom_id res chain seq x y z
N MET A 1 17.68 17.81 20.88
CA MET A 1 17.44 16.99 20.68
C MET A 1 16.21 16.35 20.38
N ALA A 2 15.85 15.43 20.75
CA ALA A 2 14.85 14.55 20.28
C ALA A 2 13.48 15.10 20.12
N LYS A 3 13.20 16.27 20.67
CA LYS A 3 11.88 16.74 20.55
C LYS A 3 11.47 17.15 19.21
N SER A 4 12.36 17.35 18.33
CA SER A 4 11.99 17.82 17.00
C SER A 4 11.09 16.82 16.25
N SER A 5 11.20 15.56 16.57
CA SER A 5 10.41 14.59 15.84
C SER A 5 8.92 14.72 16.10
N VAL A 6 8.56 15.26 17.24
CA VAL A 6 7.15 15.44 17.55
C VAL A 6 6.52 16.50 16.67
N ALA A 7 7.26 17.55 16.41
CA ALA A 7 6.76 18.63 15.58
C ALA A 7 6.55 18.22 14.12
N GLU A 8 7.26 17.19 13.70
CA GLU A 8 7.16 16.76 12.33
C GLU A 8 6.04 15.76 12.08
N GLN A 9 5.38 15.30 13.12
CA GLN A 9 4.33 14.33 12.94
C GLN A 9 3.01 15.01 12.60
N PRO A 10 2.19 14.34 11.78
CA PRO A 10 0.86 14.85 11.46
C PRO A 10 0.04 15.00 12.73
N VAL A 11 -0.70 16.09 12.80
CA VAL A 11 -1.44 16.42 14.01
C VAL A 11 -2.83 15.86 14.02
N SER A 12 -3.52 15.88 12.89
CA SER A 12 -4.92 15.52 12.86
C SER A 12 -5.13 14.11 12.32
N GLY A 13 -6.05 13.39 12.94
CA GLY A 13 -6.45 12.08 12.50
C GLY A 13 -5.37 11.02 12.74
N GLU A 14 -5.77 9.77 12.61
CA GLU A 14 -4.84 8.67 12.69
C GLU A 14 -4.22 8.41 11.33
N LYS A 15 -2.95 8.03 11.35
CA LYS A 15 -2.19 7.81 10.13
C LYS A 15 -1.39 6.53 10.23
N TYR A 16 -1.21 5.88 9.07
CA TYR A 16 -0.22 4.84 8.91
C TYR A 16 1.11 5.50 8.61
N GLY A 17 2.19 5.00 9.17
CA GLY A 17 3.53 5.49 8.90
C GLY A 17 4.43 4.37 8.41
N PHE A 18 5.17 4.62 7.33
CA PHE A 18 6.07 3.63 6.75
C PHE A 18 7.39 4.28 6.35
N ASP A 19 8.48 3.56 6.52
CA ASP A 19 9.73 3.95 5.91
C ASP A 19 9.56 3.83 4.39
N ALA A 20 10.00 4.82 3.66
CA ALA A 20 9.73 4.89 2.23
C ALA A 20 10.82 5.60 1.46
N ILE A 21 10.82 5.37 0.16
CA ILE A 21 11.69 6.03 -0.79
C ILE A 21 10.79 6.83 -1.73
N ARG A 22 11.14 8.11 -1.90
CA ARG A 22 10.39 9.01 -2.77
C ARG A 22 11.02 9.06 -4.14
N GLY A 23 10.21 8.95 -5.18
CA GLY A 23 10.64 9.08 -6.58
C GLY A 23 9.74 10.00 -7.35
N THR A 24 10.05 10.19 -8.62
CA THR A 24 9.29 11.08 -9.50
C THR A 24 9.05 10.41 -10.84
N GLN A 25 7.81 10.47 -11.30
CA GLN A 25 7.43 10.04 -12.65
C GLN A 25 6.53 11.11 -13.25
N ALA A 26 6.83 11.56 -14.45
CA ALA A 26 6.03 12.57 -15.15
C ALA A 26 5.81 13.83 -14.30
N GLY A 27 6.85 14.24 -13.54
CA GLY A 27 6.77 15.41 -12.69
C GLY A 27 6.00 15.21 -11.41
N ARG A 28 5.55 14.00 -11.11
CA ARG A 28 4.79 13.71 -9.91
C ARG A 28 5.54 12.79 -8.99
N GLU A 29 5.41 13.02 -7.71
CA GLU A 29 6.04 12.18 -6.72
C GLU A 29 5.25 10.90 -6.51
N PHE A 30 5.98 9.82 -6.28
CA PHE A 30 5.40 8.57 -5.82
C PHE A 30 6.33 7.98 -4.77
N TYR A 31 5.84 6.97 -4.06
CA TYR A 31 6.55 6.45 -2.90
C TYR A 31 6.56 4.93 -2.93
N VAL A 32 7.71 4.35 -2.58
CA VAL A 32 7.82 2.90 -2.41
C VAL A 32 8.04 2.66 -0.93
N ALA A 33 7.10 1.99 -0.29
CA ALA A 33 7.15 1.74 1.14
C ALA A 33 7.17 0.25 1.43
N MET A 34 7.77 -0.12 2.55
CA MET A 34 7.80 -1.49 3.01
C MET A 34 6.71 -1.68 4.05
N CYS A 35 5.72 -2.51 3.75
CA CYS A 35 4.55 -2.67 4.60
C CYS A 35 4.49 -4.06 5.21
N PRO A 36 4.34 -4.18 6.54
CA PRO A 36 4.15 -5.49 7.17
C PRO A 36 2.85 -6.12 6.70
N TRP A 37 2.86 -7.43 6.52
CA TRP A 37 1.66 -8.14 6.08
C TRP A 37 0.47 -7.92 7.00
N LYS A 38 0.71 -7.80 8.31
CA LYS A 38 -0.39 -7.59 9.27
C LYS A 38 -1.17 -6.31 9.04
N ILE A 39 -0.57 -5.32 8.36
CA ILE A 39 -1.21 -4.05 8.08
C ILE A 39 -2.01 -4.11 6.77
N ILE A 40 -1.64 -5.00 5.86
CA ILE A 40 -2.24 -5.07 4.53
C ILE A 40 -3.78 -5.18 4.57
N PRO A 41 -4.37 -6.07 5.37
CA PRO A 41 -5.83 -6.14 5.44
C PRO A 41 -6.48 -4.87 5.96
N LYS A 42 -5.78 -4.13 6.83
CA LYS A 42 -6.31 -2.89 7.40
C LYS A 42 -6.16 -1.73 6.44
N LEU A 43 -5.05 -1.68 5.74
CA LEU A 43 -4.75 -0.60 4.80
C LEU A 43 -5.68 -0.63 3.59
N PHE A 44 -6.00 -1.83 3.13
CA PHE A 44 -6.80 -2.03 1.92
C PHE A 44 -8.14 -2.67 2.27
N ILE A 45 -8.95 -2.00 3.07
CA ILE A 45 -10.31 -2.45 3.32
C ILE A 45 -11.08 -2.24 2.02
N PHE A 46 -11.43 -3.35 1.38
CA PHE A 46 -12.14 -3.31 0.12
C PHE A 46 -13.62 -3.12 0.37
N ASN A 47 -14.18 -2.04 -0.16
CA ASN A 47 -15.61 -1.79 -0.13
C ASN A 47 -16.03 -1.39 -1.55
N ASP A 48 -16.77 -2.27 -2.21
CA ASP A 48 -17.20 -2.05 -3.58
C ASP A 48 -17.99 -0.75 -3.76
N TYR A 49 -18.71 -0.33 -2.73
CA TYR A 49 -19.53 0.86 -2.82
C TYR A 49 -18.70 2.15 -2.84
N ASP A 50 -17.47 2.08 -2.35
CA ASP A 50 -16.58 3.24 -2.33
C ASP A 50 -15.79 3.39 -3.63
N ILE A 51 -15.94 2.46 -4.55
CA ILE A 51 -15.19 2.44 -5.80
C ILE A 51 -16.14 2.80 -6.94
N PRO A 52 -15.74 3.70 -7.86
CA PRO A 52 -16.57 4.02 -9.02
C PRO A 52 -16.95 2.76 -9.80
N PRO A 53 -18.21 2.67 -10.29
CA PRO A 53 -18.70 1.46 -10.97
C PRO A 53 -17.80 0.96 -12.10
N GLU A 54 -17.20 1.88 -12.87
CA GLU A 54 -16.35 1.49 -13.97
C GLU A 54 -15.06 0.82 -13.50
N LEU A 55 -14.57 1.16 -12.32
CA LEU A 55 -13.39 0.52 -11.75
C LEU A 55 -13.75 -0.82 -11.12
N ARG A 56 -14.97 -0.95 -10.58
CA ARG A 56 -15.42 -2.22 -10.00
C ARG A 56 -15.44 -3.32 -11.04
N ALA A 57 -15.94 -3.00 -12.23
CA ALA A 57 -16.04 -3.99 -13.30
C ALA A 57 -14.68 -4.52 -13.73
N GLN A 58 -13.66 -3.66 -13.67
CA GLN A 58 -12.31 -4.04 -14.06
C GLN A 58 -11.56 -4.77 -12.96
N ARG A 59 -12.10 -4.80 -11.75
CA ARG A 59 -11.40 -5.31 -10.59
C ARG A 59 -11.97 -6.62 -10.07
N THR A 60 -12.64 -7.37 -10.93
CA THR A 60 -13.17 -8.69 -10.56
C THR A 60 -12.02 -9.61 -10.19
N LEU A 61 -12.04 -10.09 -8.96
CA LEU A 61 -11.05 -11.06 -8.51
C LEU A 61 -11.38 -12.42 -9.10
N ARG A 62 -10.37 -13.10 -9.60
CA ARG A 62 -10.51 -14.49 -9.98
C ARG A 62 -10.31 -15.32 -8.74
N GLU A 63 -11.38 -15.61 -8.06
CA GLU A 63 -11.33 -16.25 -6.76
C GLU A 63 -10.62 -17.60 -6.78
N THR A 64 -10.63 -18.28 -7.91
CA THR A 64 -9.93 -19.55 -8.04
C THR A 64 -8.42 -19.42 -7.94
N ARG A 65 -7.87 -18.23 -8.17
CA ARG A 65 -6.43 -18.00 -8.07
C ARG A 65 -5.96 -17.78 -6.64
N ILE A 66 -6.86 -17.34 -5.76
CA ILE A 66 -6.48 -17.01 -4.39
C ILE A 66 -6.02 -18.23 -3.60
N PRO A 67 -6.74 -19.37 -3.63
CA PRO A 67 -6.26 -20.57 -2.94
C PRO A 67 -4.89 -21.04 -3.43
N ALA A 68 -4.64 -20.94 -4.73
CA ALA A 68 -3.37 -21.37 -5.29
C ALA A 68 -2.22 -20.49 -4.79
N ILE A 69 -2.41 -19.18 -4.71
CA ILE A 69 -1.40 -18.26 -4.20
C ILE A 69 -1.19 -18.48 -2.70
N LYS A 70 -2.28 -18.68 -1.95
CA LYS A 70 -2.19 -18.99 -0.53
C LYS A 70 -1.39 -20.26 -0.29
N ASP A 71 -1.66 -21.31 -1.06
CA ASP A 71 -0.92 -22.56 -0.95
C ASP A 71 0.54 -22.40 -1.29
N TYR A 72 0.84 -21.54 -2.28
CA TYR A 72 2.22 -21.21 -2.62
C TYR A 72 2.94 -20.59 -1.42
N ILE A 73 2.30 -19.65 -0.74
CA ILE A 73 2.89 -19.01 0.45
C ILE A 73 3.10 -20.05 1.55
N LEU A 74 2.05 -20.77 1.90
CA LEU A 74 2.08 -21.67 3.05
C LEU A 74 2.99 -22.86 2.85
N ASN A 75 3.18 -23.28 1.62
CA ASN A 75 4.06 -24.40 1.30
C ASN A 75 5.51 -23.97 0.99
N ASN A 76 5.79 -22.68 1.00
CA ASN A 76 7.13 -22.17 0.67
C ASN A 76 7.53 -21.05 1.61
N LEU A 77 7.39 -21.27 2.91
CA LEU A 77 7.58 -20.22 3.92
C LEU A 77 8.98 -19.59 3.93
N THR A 78 9.98 -20.29 3.42
CA THR A 78 11.34 -19.75 3.37
C THR A 78 11.79 -19.45 1.94
N ASP A 79 10.87 -19.52 0.97
CA ASP A 79 11.26 -19.58 -0.43
C ASP A 79 10.30 -18.86 -1.36
N TYR A 80 9.16 -18.37 -0.83
CA TYR A 80 8.22 -17.64 -1.66
C TYR A 80 8.79 -16.26 -2.04
N THR A 81 8.32 -15.72 -3.16
CA THR A 81 8.72 -14.38 -3.60
C THR A 81 7.50 -13.67 -4.16
N PHE A 82 7.28 -12.43 -3.74
CA PHE A 82 6.19 -11.59 -4.24
C PHE A 82 6.73 -10.29 -4.78
N SER A 83 6.20 -9.90 -5.93
CA SER A 83 6.43 -8.55 -6.45
C SER A 83 5.57 -7.54 -5.67
N SER A 84 5.88 -6.26 -5.85
CA SER A 84 5.21 -5.16 -5.16
C SER A 84 3.73 -5.08 -5.50
N LEU A 85 2.97 -4.55 -4.56
CA LEU A 85 1.63 -4.07 -4.85
C LEU A 85 1.73 -2.64 -5.38
N THR A 86 0.80 -2.23 -6.22
CA THR A 86 0.68 -0.85 -6.68
C THR A 86 -0.67 -0.31 -6.26
N ALA A 87 -0.67 0.84 -5.61
CA ALA A 87 -1.88 1.40 -5.03
C ALA A 87 -2.02 2.89 -5.32
N SER A 88 -3.24 3.30 -5.60
CA SER A 88 -3.62 4.70 -5.70
C SER A 88 -4.25 5.15 -4.39
N VAL A 89 -3.94 6.36 -3.96
CA VAL A 89 -4.44 6.93 -2.71
C VAL A 89 -5.26 8.16 -3.01
N ASP A 90 -6.54 8.08 -2.65
CA ASP A 90 -7.43 9.23 -2.68
C ASP A 90 -7.54 9.73 -1.24
N GLY A 91 -6.73 10.71 -0.93
CA GLY A 91 -6.61 11.24 0.41
C GLY A 91 -5.24 11.83 0.65
N SER A 92 -4.96 12.14 1.90
CA SER A 92 -3.75 12.84 2.27
C SER A 92 -2.57 11.87 2.43
N MET A 93 -1.47 12.21 1.79
CA MET A 93 -0.18 11.55 2.03
C MET A 93 0.87 12.61 2.32
N ASP A 94 1.64 12.41 3.38
CA ASP A 94 2.70 13.33 3.77
C ASP A 94 4.02 12.56 3.84
N PHE A 95 5.05 13.13 3.25
CA PHE A 95 6.39 12.52 3.30
C PHE A 95 7.32 13.41 4.07
N VAL A 96 7.95 12.86 5.10
CA VAL A 96 8.90 13.58 5.95
C VAL A 96 10.28 12.96 5.73
N PRO A 97 11.17 13.66 5.02
CA PRO A 97 12.53 13.15 4.81
C PRO A 97 13.26 12.94 6.14
N PHE A 98 14.07 11.91 6.23
CA PHE A 98 14.92 11.72 7.40
C PHE A 98 15.96 12.86 7.44
N PRO A 99 16.32 13.33 8.63
CA PRO A 99 17.31 14.42 8.75
C PRO A 99 18.61 14.14 8.01
N SER A 100 19.06 12.89 8.02
CA SER A 100 20.30 12.52 7.34
C SER A 100 20.21 12.61 5.83
N SER A 101 18.98 12.62 5.29
CA SER A 101 18.73 12.68 3.85
C SER A 101 18.59 14.12 3.35
N GLY A 102 18.44 15.10 4.25
CA GLY A 102 18.19 16.49 3.88
C GLY A 102 16.74 16.72 3.48
N LYS A 103 16.35 17.99 3.36
CA LYS A 103 14.94 18.32 3.08
C LYS A 103 14.48 17.86 1.71
N ASP A 104 15.40 17.74 0.75
CA ASP A 104 15.06 17.24 -0.58
C ASP A 104 15.43 15.77 -0.71
N GLY A 105 15.67 15.11 0.42
CA GLY A 105 16.10 13.72 0.43
C GLY A 105 15.02 12.76 -0.04
N LYS A 106 15.47 11.61 -0.50
CA LYS A 106 14.57 10.59 -1.03
C LYS A 106 14.16 9.57 0.01
N LEU A 107 14.89 9.46 1.10
CA LEU A 107 14.57 8.52 2.17
C LEU A 107 13.83 9.23 3.28
N GLY A 108 12.76 8.65 3.75
CA GLY A 108 11.98 9.28 4.80
C GLY A 108 10.84 8.41 5.29
N ARG A 109 9.89 9.08 5.91
CA ARG A 109 8.72 8.42 6.46
C ARG A 109 7.48 8.90 5.71
N LEU A 110 6.71 7.96 5.19
CA LEU A 110 5.46 8.25 4.50
C LEU A 110 4.30 8.07 5.47
N TYR A 111 3.44 9.08 5.58
CA TYR A 111 2.24 9.01 6.40
C TYR A 111 1.02 9.05 5.51
N ILE A 112 0.11 8.09 5.71
CA ILE A 112 -1.13 7.98 4.96
C ILE A 112 -2.28 8.06 5.95
N ASN A 113 -3.21 8.97 5.72
CA ASN A 113 -4.36 9.12 6.57
C ASN A 113 -5.21 7.85 6.53
N MET A 114 -5.61 7.34 7.71
CA MET A 114 -6.35 6.09 7.80
C MET A 114 -7.73 6.13 7.15
N ASP A 115 -8.31 7.31 6.98
CA ASP A 115 -9.60 7.43 6.30
C ASP A 115 -9.47 7.71 4.80
N SER A 116 -8.26 7.65 4.25
CA SER A 116 -8.07 7.73 2.80
C SER A 116 -8.61 6.49 2.11
N ARG A 117 -9.08 6.67 0.89
CA ARG A 117 -9.46 5.53 0.06
C ARG A 117 -8.23 5.03 -0.68
N LEU A 118 -7.95 3.75 -0.56
CA LEU A 118 -6.82 3.14 -1.24
C LEU A 118 -7.31 2.07 -2.20
N LEU A 119 -6.84 2.16 -3.43
CA LEU A 119 -7.24 1.26 -4.49
C LEU A 119 -6.01 0.53 -5.01
N ILE A 120 -6.01 -0.79 -4.94
CA ILE A 120 -4.92 -1.57 -5.50
C ILE A 120 -5.08 -1.65 -7.00
N ASN A 121 -4.09 -1.12 -7.74
CA ASN A 121 -4.10 -1.15 -9.19
C ASN A 121 -3.49 -2.45 -9.72
N ASP A 122 -2.52 -2.99 -8.97
CA ASP A 122 -1.89 -4.25 -9.34
C ASP A 122 -1.59 -5.04 -8.06
N GLY A 123 -1.95 -6.31 -8.05
CA GLY A 123 -1.65 -7.20 -6.95
C GLY A 123 -2.82 -7.54 -6.05
N GLN A 124 -4.06 -7.41 -6.54
CA GLN A 124 -5.23 -7.71 -5.72
C GLN A 124 -5.27 -9.15 -5.26
N HIS A 125 -4.90 -10.08 -6.14
CA HIS A 125 -4.89 -11.50 -5.77
C HIS A 125 -3.84 -11.76 -4.69
N ARG A 126 -2.67 -11.11 -4.80
CA ARG A 126 -1.63 -11.21 -3.78
C ARG A 126 -2.11 -10.66 -2.45
N ARG A 127 -2.77 -9.50 -2.47
CA ARG A 127 -3.32 -8.90 -1.26
C ARG A 127 -4.30 -9.84 -0.56
N LYS A 128 -5.23 -10.41 -1.33
CA LYS A 128 -6.22 -11.30 -0.76
C LYS A 128 -5.59 -12.59 -0.24
N ALA A 129 -4.60 -13.12 -0.96
CA ALA A 129 -3.87 -14.32 -0.53
C ALA A 129 -3.10 -14.06 0.77
N ILE A 130 -2.53 -12.87 0.92
CA ILE A 130 -1.87 -12.47 2.17
C ILE A 130 -2.89 -12.49 3.31
N GLU A 131 -4.06 -11.90 3.10
CA GLU A 131 -5.13 -11.90 4.09
C GLU A 131 -5.50 -13.31 4.53
N GLU A 132 -5.73 -14.19 3.55
CA GLU A 132 -6.13 -15.57 3.83
C GLU A 132 -5.01 -16.35 4.52
N SER A 133 -3.77 -16.10 4.13
CA SER A 133 -2.63 -16.76 4.77
C SER A 133 -2.47 -16.35 6.23
N LEU A 134 -2.73 -15.08 6.54
CA LEU A 134 -2.66 -14.59 7.92
C LEU A 134 -3.71 -15.21 8.82
N LYS A 135 -4.85 -15.59 8.27
CA LYS A 135 -5.89 -16.27 9.04
C LYS A 135 -5.42 -17.65 9.48
N GLU A 136 -4.65 -18.33 8.64
CA GLU A 136 -4.14 -19.67 8.94
C GLU A 136 -2.83 -19.62 9.73
N ASN A 137 -2.01 -18.60 9.47
CA ASN A 137 -0.72 -18.48 10.14
C ASN A 137 -0.47 -17.01 10.51
N PRO A 138 -1.00 -16.57 11.67
CA PRO A 138 -0.80 -15.18 12.11
C PRO A 138 0.66 -14.78 12.29
N GLY A 139 1.55 -15.75 12.47
CA GLY A 139 2.98 -15.47 12.58
C GLY A 139 3.57 -14.83 11.34
N LEU A 140 2.88 -14.93 10.19
CA LEU A 140 3.33 -14.29 8.96
C LEU A 140 3.14 -12.77 8.97
N GLY A 141 2.53 -12.23 10.02
CA GLY A 141 2.25 -10.79 10.08
C GLY A 141 3.49 -9.90 10.05
N SER A 142 4.66 -10.43 10.42
CA SER A 142 5.92 -9.68 10.38
C SER A 142 6.63 -9.78 9.04
N GLU A 143 6.14 -10.62 8.11
CA GLU A 143 6.64 -10.61 6.74
C GLU A 143 6.28 -9.27 6.11
N MET A 144 7.00 -8.88 5.08
CA MET A 144 6.79 -7.56 4.46
C MET A 144 6.58 -7.67 2.97
N ILE A 145 5.91 -6.68 2.41
CA ILE A 145 5.77 -6.54 0.97
C ILE A 145 5.96 -5.07 0.61
N SER A 146 6.63 -4.81 -0.50
CA SER A 146 6.75 -3.44 -0.97
C SER A 146 5.46 -2.99 -1.63
N VAL A 147 5.09 -1.74 -1.41
CA VAL A 147 3.89 -1.15 -2.01
C VAL A 147 4.29 0.18 -2.65
N VAL A 148 3.91 0.35 -3.90
CA VAL A 148 4.13 1.59 -4.62
C VAL A 148 2.85 2.41 -4.48
N PHE A 149 2.96 3.60 -3.87
CA PHE A 149 1.82 4.47 -3.63
C PHE A 149 1.85 5.69 -4.56
N PHE A 150 0.73 5.94 -5.21
CA PHE A 150 0.53 7.12 -6.06
C PHE A 150 -0.62 7.95 -5.49
N GLN A 151 -0.43 9.27 -5.45
CA GLN A 151 -1.50 10.19 -5.13
C GLN A 151 -2.47 10.25 -6.32
N ASP A 152 -3.75 10.01 -6.07
CA ASP A 152 -4.75 9.95 -7.14
C ASP A 152 -6.10 10.46 -6.62
N ASP A 153 -6.21 11.76 -6.51
CA ASP A 153 -7.42 12.39 -5.99
C ASP A 153 -8.63 12.05 -6.85
N GLY A 154 -9.64 11.48 -6.22
CA GLY A 154 -10.85 11.01 -6.90
C GLY A 154 -10.64 9.75 -7.69
N LEU A 155 -9.48 9.10 -7.57
CA LEU A 155 -9.11 7.86 -8.27
C LEU A 155 -9.19 7.98 -9.78
N LYS A 156 -8.98 9.16 -10.31
CA LYS A 156 -9.12 9.43 -11.76
C LYS A 156 -8.04 8.74 -12.59
N ARG A 157 -6.82 8.67 -12.07
CA ARG A 157 -5.72 8.03 -12.78
C ARG A 157 -5.84 6.53 -12.81
N SER A 158 -6.49 5.96 -11.81
CA SER A 158 -6.71 4.52 -11.78
C SER A 158 -7.53 4.05 -12.97
N GLN A 159 -8.49 4.86 -13.43
CA GLN A 159 -9.26 4.55 -14.62
C GLN A 159 -8.36 4.46 -15.85
N GLN A 160 -7.42 5.39 -15.97
CA GLN A 160 -6.50 5.41 -17.09
C GLN A 160 -5.55 4.21 -17.06
N MET A 161 -5.08 3.85 -15.87
CA MET A 161 -4.18 2.71 -15.72
C MET A 161 -4.82 1.39 -16.14
N PHE A 162 -6.13 1.27 -15.93
CA PHE A 162 -6.83 0.05 -16.30
C PHE A 162 -7.29 0.02 -17.76
N SER A 163 -7.40 1.17 -18.41
CA SER A 163 -7.83 1.22 -19.81
C SER A 163 -6.68 0.90 -20.76
N ASP A 164 -5.47 1.00 -20.30
CA ASP A 164 -4.30 0.67 -21.08
C ASP A 164 -3.94 -0.81 -20.95
#